data_cb00fcd842d9ea1dc1ed512b5f4af0ea
#
_entry.id   cb00fcd842d9ea1dc1ed512b5f4af0ea
#
_cell.length_a   1.000
_cell.length_b   1.000
_cell.length_c   1.000
_cell.angle_alpha   90.00
_cell.angle_beta   90.00
_cell.angle_gamma   90.00
#
_symmetry.space_group_name_H-M   'P 1'
#
loop_
_entity.id
_entity.type
_entity.pdbx_description
1 polymer ?
#
loop_
_entity_poly.entity_id
_entity_poly.type
_entity_poly.pdbx_seq_one_letter_code
_entity_poly.pdbx_strand_id
1 'polypeptide(L)'
;NYIMEEYGQPMHAYDLDKIDGSHIVVKRAKQGEKFVTLDGQEHVLDDSILMICDENKPVGIAGIMGGENSMITDEVKTVLFEGACFNGVNIRKSSKKLGHVTDASSKFEKGLDPNTALEAVNRACQLMEELGAGEVIGGVVDVCYEHKEPWKVPFEPDKINALIGIDISAEEMLGYLERVELYPDETKENIIVPTFRQDVHCTADLAEEVARFYGYDKIPSTIPSSELTGFLPFCRKIEKVAQDVAEYCGFSQAMTYSFESPKVFDKLRLDADDPLRQAVKIRNPLGEDFSIMKTLPLNGMLSSLETNYRRRNKDVRLYELAKVYLPKSLPLTELADERVELTLGMYGEGDFYTMKGVCEEFFEKVGMKKKVSYAPNSGKNYLHPGRQANVYYDGRLLGYLGE
;
A
#
# COMPACT_ATOMS: atom_id res chain seq x y z
N ASN A 1 26.01 5.02 -11.15
CA ASN A 1 25.41 5.22 -9.79
C ASN A 1 25.73 6.62 -9.22
N TYR A 2 27.01 7.08 -9.30
CA TYR A 2 27.38 8.40 -8.75
C TYR A 2 26.55 9.53 -9.37
N ILE A 3 26.42 9.57 -10.70
CA ILE A 3 25.60 10.57 -11.42
C ILE A 3 24.12 10.49 -11.01
N MET A 4 23.62 9.28 -10.78
CA MET A 4 22.24 9.07 -10.30
C MET A 4 22.02 9.70 -8.91
N GLU A 5 23.01 9.67 -8.04
CA GLU A 5 22.92 10.30 -6.73
C GLU A 5 23.18 11.83 -6.77
N GLU A 6 24.08 12.31 -7.67
CA GLU A 6 24.41 13.72 -7.80
C GLU A 6 23.29 14.49 -8.54
N TYR A 7 22.76 13.95 -9.65
CA TYR A 7 21.77 14.60 -10.55
C TYR A 7 20.36 14.02 -10.48
N GLY A 8 20.17 12.92 -9.75
CA GLY A 8 18.89 12.18 -9.79
C GLY A 8 18.67 11.40 -11.10
N GLN A 9 19.63 11.47 -12.05
CA GLN A 9 19.52 10.91 -13.41
C GLN A 9 20.22 9.56 -13.50
N PRO A 10 19.48 8.44 -13.61
CA PRO A 10 20.08 7.15 -13.90
C PRO A 10 20.71 7.16 -15.30
N MET A 11 21.87 6.55 -15.40
CA MET A 11 22.60 6.41 -16.64
C MET A 11 23.01 4.97 -16.88
N HIS A 12 23.18 4.63 -18.15
CA HIS A 12 23.77 3.35 -18.53
C HIS A 12 25.04 3.56 -19.38
N ALA A 13 25.90 2.56 -19.36
CA ALA A 13 27.14 2.55 -20.13
C ALA A 13 27.25 1.24 -20.89
N TYR A 14 27.46 1.33 -22.20
CA TYR A 14 27.63 0.20 -23.09
C TYR A 14 29.07 0.11 -23.57
N ASP A 15 29.53 -1.11 -23.80
CA ASP A 15 30.70 -1.37 -24.62
C ASP A 15 30.33 -1.12 -26.09
N LEU A 16 30.88 -0.04 -26.69
CA LEU A 16 30.52 0.35 -28.06
C LEU A 16 30.84 -0.72 -29.10
N ASP A 17 31.88 -1.52 -28.87
CA ASP A 17 32.23 -2.62 -29.76
C ASP A 17 31.21 -3.77 -29.79
N LYS A 18 30.32 -3.81 -28.78
CA LYS A 18 29.21 -4.77 -28.66
C LYS A 18 27.88 -4.26 -29.20
N ILE A 19 27.82 -2.98 -29.63
CA ILE A 19 26.64 -2.38 -30.22
C ILE A 19 26.70 -2.49 -31.73
N ASP A 20 25.88 -3.37 -32.30
CA ASP A 20 25.87 -3.66 -33.73
C ASP A 20 25.45 -2.43 -34.53
N GLY A 21 26.22 -2.09 -35.55
CA GLY A 21 25.99 -0.93 -36.40
C GLY A 21 26.26 0.41 -35.77
N SER A 22 26.76 0.45 -34.52
CA SER A 22 26.88 1.69 -33.70
C SER A 22 25.58 2.50 -33.68
N HIS A 23 24.44 1.81 -33.60
CA HIS A 23 23.10 2.37 -33.76
C HIS A 23 22.25 1.98 -32.55
N ILE A 24 21.57 2.95 -31.94
CA ILE A 24 20.62 2.72 -30.86
C ILE A 24 19.20 2.91 -31.36
N VAL A 25 18.36 1.91 -31.16
CA VAL A 25 16.95 1.90 -31.54
C VAL A 25 16.09 1.66 -30.30
N VAL A 26 15.25 2.62 -29.95
CA VAL A 26 14.29 2.49 -28.86
C VAL A 26 12.98 1.96 -29.43
N LYS A 27 12.59 0.75 -29.04
CA LYS A 27 11.37 0.10 -29.53
C LYS A 27 10.74 -0.80 -28.47
N ARG A 28 9.50 -1.21 -28.68
CA ARG A 28 8.85 -2.19 -27.80
C ARG A 28 9.35 -3.60 -28.08
N ALA A 29 9.42 -4.42 -27.03
CA ALA A 29 9.71 -5.84 -27.15
C ALA A 29 8.65 -6.58 -27.97
N LYS A 30 8.99 -7.74 -28.47
CA LYS A 30 8.04 -8.67 -29.10
C LYS A 30 7.40 -9.55 -28.02
N GLN A 31 6.18 -10.00 -28.29
CA GLN A 31 5.49 -10.94 -27.41
C GLN A 31 6.27 -12.25 -27.27
N GLY A 32 6.62 -12.62 -26.04
CA GLY A 32 7.37 -13.84 -25.74
C GLY A 32 8.89 -13.74 -25.97
N GLU A 33 9.41 -12.56 -26.28
CA GLU A 33 10.85 -12.34 -26.44
C GLU A 33 11.59 -12.60 -25.12
N LYS A 34 12.69 -13.31 -25.15
CA LYS A 34 13.53 -13.60 -23.99
C LYS A 34 14.71 -12.66 -23.95
N PHE A 35 15.03 -12.17 -22.76
CA PHE A 35 16.13 -11.25 -22.53
C PHE A 35 16.80 -11.54 -21.20
N VAL A 36 18.15 -11.54 -21.18
CA VAL A 36 18.95 -11.73 -19.97
C VAL A 36 19.54 -10.39 -19.53
N THR A 37 19.25 -10.00 -18.32
CA THR A 37 19.75 -8.77 -17.71
C THR A 37 21.14 -8.95 -17.11
N LEU A 38 21.81 -7.84 -16.75
CA LEU A 38 23.18 -7.81 -16.19
C LEU A 38 23.36 -8.68 -14.94
N ASP A 39 22.30 -8.92 -14.17
CA ASP A 39 22.29 -9.78 -12.99
C ASP A 39 22.06 -11.27 -13.32
N GLY A 40 22.04 -11.63 -14.60
CA GLY A 40 21.88 -13.00 -15.08
C GLY A 40 20.44 -13.53 -15.04
N GLN A 41 19.44 -12.69 -14.76
CA GLN A 41 18.04 -13.10 -14.77
C GLN A 41 17.47 -13.14 -16.19
N GLU A 42 16.81 -14.26 -16.56
CA GLU A 42 16.06 -14.37 -17.81
C GLU A 42 14.63 -13.85 -17.61
N HIS A 43 14.22 -12.92 -18.46
CA HIS A 43 12.88 -12.34 -18.48
C HIS A 43 12.16 -12.72 -19.78
N VAL A 44 10.86 -13.01 -19.66
CA VAL A 44 9.97 -13.15 -20.82
C VAL A 44 9.21 -11.86 -20.99
N LEU A 45 9.44 -11.19 -22.11
CA LEU A 45 8.95 -9.87 -22.42
C LEU A 45 7.63 -9.91 -23.20
N ASP A 46 6.98 -8.77 -23.30
CA ASP A 46 5.85 -8.52 -24.17
C ASP A 46 5.85 -7.09 -24.75
N ASP A 47 4.88 -6.79 -25.59
CA ASP A 47 4.77 -5.54 -26.35
C ASP A 47 4.49 -4.29 -25.49
N SER A 48 4.25 -4.45 -24.18
CA SER A 48 4.12 -3.32 -23.27
C SER A 48 5.47 -2.79 -22.76
N ILE A 49 6.56 -3.58 -22.90
CA ILE A 49 7.88 -3.30 -22.36
C ILE A 49 8.72 -2.55 -23.40
N LEU A 50 9.34 -1.44 -22.98
CA LEU A 50 10.22 -0.63 -23.79
C LEU A 50 11.65 -1.19 -23.71
N MET A 51 12.32 -1.30 -24.86
CA MET A 51 13.67 -1.85 -24.99
C MET A 51 14.61 -0.84 -25.63
N ILE A 52 15.84 -0.85 -25.17
CA ILE A 52 16.97 -0.29 -25.89
C ILE A 52 17.57 -1.42 -26.73
N CYS A 53 17.69 -1.19 -28.02
CA CYS A 53 18.22 -2.17 -28.97
C CYS A 53 19.36 -1.56 -29.79
N ASP A 54 20.21 -2.39 -30.31
CA ASP A 54 21.04 -2.00 -31.44
C ASP A 54 20.33 -2.35 -32.78
N GLU A 55 21.04 -2.39 -33.88
CA GLU A 55 20.46 -2.71 -35.18
C GLU A 55 19.81 -4.10 -35.21
N ASN A 56 20.37 -5.10 -34.50
CA ASN A 56 20.03 -6.51 -34.63
C ASN A 56 19.37 -7.10 -33.40
N LYS A 57 19.72 -6.64 -32.18
CA LYS A 57 19.35 -7.28 -30.91
C LYS A 57 18.96 -6.28 -29.81
N PRO A 58 18.19 -6.68 -28.80
CA PRO A 58 18.00 -5.91 -27.60
C PRO A 58 19.29 -5.87 -26.74
N VAL A 59 19.60 -4.69 -26.17
CA VAL A 59 20.78 -4.47 -25.33
C VAL A 59 20.41 -3.97 -23.92
N GLY A 60 19.15 -3.63 -23.68
CA GLY A 60 18.68 -3.25 -22.35
C GLY A 60 17.17 -3.14 -22.27
N ILE A 61 16.64 -3.32 -21.06
CA ILE A 61 15.26 -2.97 -20.71
C ILE A 61 15.25 -1.51 -20.28
N ALA A 62 14.61 -0.66 -21.07
CA ALA A 62 14.61 0.79 -20.88
C ALA A 62 14.26 1.20 -19.45
N GLY A 63 15.14 1.95 -18.78
CA GLY A 63 14.97 2.48 -17.44
C GLY A 63 14.89 1.45 -16.31
N ILE A 64 15.18 0.17 -16.59
CA ILE A 64 15.17 -0.90 -15.60
C ILE A 64 16.57 -1.48 -15.45
N MET A 65 17.07 -2.18 -16.48
CA MET A 65 18.40 -2.78 -16.44
C MET A 65 18.96 -3.08 -17.82
N GLY A 66 20.27 -2.89 -18.00
CA GLY A 66 20.99 -3.25 -19.20
C GLY A 66 21.09 -4.76 -19.40
N GLY A 67 21.49 -5.17 -20.61
CA GLY A 67 21.69 -6.57 -20.98
C GLY A 67 23.09 -7.08 -20.68
N GLU A 68 23.18 -8.36 -20.33
CA GLU A 68 24.46 -9.06 -20.19
C GLU A 68 25.30 -8.98 -21.46
N ASN A 69 24.63 -8.97 -22.61
CA ASN A 69 25.27 -9.00 -23.95
C ASN A 69 25.96 -7.70 -24.37
N SER A 70 25.77 -6.60 -23.63
CA SER A 70 26.36 -5.28 -23.91
C SER A 70 27.14 -4.70 -22.73
N MET A 71 27.35 -5.51 -21.70
CA MET A 71 28.00 -5.06 -20.47
C MET A 71 29.48 -4.67 -20.70
N ILE A 72 29.95 -3.71 -19.92
CA ILE A 72 31.36 -3.33 -19.87
C ILE A 72 32.17 -4.43 -19.20
N THR A 73 33.31 -4.77 -19.81
CA THR A 73 34.29 -5.75 -19.31
C THR A 73 35.65 -5.08 -19.18
N ASP A 74 36.63 -5.80 -18.61
CA ASP A 74 38.02 -5.30 -18.48
C ASP A 74 38.71 -5.05 -19.85
N GLU A 75 38.13 -5.55 -20.92
CA GLU A 75 38.67 -5.42 -22.30
C GLU A 75 38.06 -4.21 -23.05
N VAL A 76 37.11 -3.47 -22.44
CA VAL A 76 36.44 -2.35 -23.10
C VAL A 76 37.45 -1.27 -23.53
N LYS A 77 37.26 -0.77 -24.76
CA LYS A 77 38.08 0.31 -25.32
C LYS A 77 37.31 1.61 -25.45
N THR A 78 36.07 1.51 -25.83
CA THR A 78 35.20 2.66 -26.05
C THR A 78 33.89 2.46 -25.32
N VAL A 79 33.51 3.43 -24.50
CA VAL A 79 32.27 3.42 -23.72
C VAL A 79 31.27 4.38 -24.33
N LEU A 80 30.04 3.92 -24.57
CA LEU A 80 28.91 4.76 -24.94
C LEU A 80 28.05 5.01 -23.70
N PHE A 81 27.92 6.27 -23.27
CA PHE A 81 27.00 6.66 -22.21
C PHE A 81 25.61 6.91 -22.73
N GLU A 82 24.61 6.37 -22.05
CA GLU A 82 23.20 6.68 -22.23
C GLU A 82 22.70 7.52 -21.06
N GLY A 83 22.15 8.71 -21.37
CA GLY A 83 21.31 9.50 -20.48
C GLY A 83 19.95 9.63 -21.13
N ALA A 84 18.91 9.08 -20.52
CA ALA A 84 17.57 9.06 -21.10
C ALA A 84 16.50 9.44 -20.07
N CYS A 85 15.36 9.94 -20.56
CA CYS A 85 14.17 10.13 -19.79
C CYS A 85 13.03 9.28 -20.36
N PHE A 86 12.42 8.43 -19.53
CA PHE A 86 11.37 7.52 -19.92
C PHE A 86 10.04 7.88 -19.26
N ASN A 87 8.94 7.44 -19.87
CA ASN A 87 7.62 7.58 -19.27
C ASN A 87 7.54 6.75 -17.98
N GLY A 88 7.46 7.41 -16.82
CA GLY A 88 7.49 6.79 -15.50
C GLY A 88 6.38 5.76 -15.30
N VAL A 89 5.18 5.97 -15.86
CA VAL A 89 4.07 5.01 -15.78
C VAL A 89 4.41 3.71 -16.51
N ASN A 90 5.07 3.81 -17.67
CA ASN A 90 5.51 2.63 -18.42
C ASN A 90 6.58 1.86 -17.63
N ILE A 91 7.60 2.56 -17.10
CA ILE A 91 8.66 1.92 -16.31
C ILE A 91 8.07 1.23 -15.07
N ARG A 92 7.19 1.89 -14.33
CA ARG A 92 6.51 1.29 -13.16
C ARG A 92 5.74 0.02 -13.50
N LYS A 93 4.96 0.04 -14.60
CA LYS A 93 4.21 -1.14 -15.04
C LYS A 93 5.12 -2.27 -15.47
N SER A 94 6.16 -1.96 -16.25
CA SER A 94 7.13 -2.94 -16.74
C SER A 94 7.93 -3.57 -15.60
N SER A 95 8.49 -2.78 -14.70
CA SER A 95 9.23 -3.24 -13.52
C SER A 95 8.40 -4.17 -12.63
N LYS A 96 7.15 -3.80 -12.34
CA LYS A 96 6.22 -4.65 -11.56
C LYS A 96 5.85 -5.94 -12.28
N LYS A 97 5.64 -5.88 -13.60
CA LYS A 97 5.29 -7.04 -14.42
C LYS A 97 6.41 -8.07 -14.47
N LEU A 98 7.64 -7.59 -14.60
CA LEU A 98 8.83 -8.43 -14.62
C LEU A 98 9.25 -8.89 -13.22
N GLY A 99 8.67 -8.31 -12.16
CA GLY A 99 9.12 -8.53 -10.78
C GLY A 99 10.54 -8.01 -10.52
N HIS A 100 11.02 -7.06 -11.36
CA HIS A 100 12.39 -6.56 -11.36
C HIS A 100 12.42 -5.07 -11.05
N VAL A 101 12.64 -4.74 -9.78
CA VAL A 101 12.72 -3.36 -9.28
C VAL A 101 14.18 -3.00 -9.04
N THR A 102 14.63 -1.89 -9.62
CA THR A 102 15.99 -1.36 -9.49
C THR A 102 15.97 0.08 -9.01
N ASP A 103 17.12 0.59 -8.56
CA ASP A 103 17.25 2.00 -8.17
C ASP A 103 16.91 2.93 -9.35
N ALA A 104 17.36 2.57 -10.56
CA ALA A 104 17.02 3.31 -11.78
C ALA A 104 15.50 3.33 -12.01
N SER A 105 14.83 2.16 -11.98
CA SER A 105 13.39 2.09 -12.17
C SER A 105 12.60 2.88 -11.12
N SER A 106 13.10 2.91 -9.89
CA SER A 106 12.50 3.67 -8.78
C SER A 106 12.63 5.18 -8.95
N LYS A 107 13.68 5.67 -9.62
CA LYS A 107 13.82 7.08 -9.99
C LYS A 107 12.91 7.42 -11.18
N PHE A 108 12.97 6.63 -12.26
CA PHE A 108 12.17 6.86 -13.47
C PHE A 108 10.66 6.80 -13.20
N GLU A 109 10.17 5.89 -12.34
CA GLU A 109 8.74 5.77 -12.08
C GLU A 109 8.13 7.02 -11.40
N LYS A 110 8.96 7.80 -10.72
CA LYS A 110 8.55 9.06 -10.08
C LYS A 110 8.51 10.24 -11.03
N GLY A 111 9.05 10.06 -12.24
CA GLY A 111 9.23 11.12 -13.22
C GLY A 111 10.58 11.81 -13.07
N LEU A 112 11.27 11.98 -14.18
CA LEU A 112 12.52 12.75 -14.26
C LEU A 112 12.36 13.89 -15.25
N ASP A 113 13.20 14.91 -15.10
CA ASP A 113 13.26 16.03 -16.03
C ASP A 113 14.06 15.64 -17.27
N PRO A 114 13.46 15.63 -18.48
CA PRO A 114 14.19 15.33 -19.70
C PRO A 114 15.34 16.33 -19.98
N ASN A 115 15.26 17.54 -19.45
CA ASN A 115 16.29 18.55 -19.65
C ASN A 115 17.60 18.26 -18.89
N THR A 116 17.55 17.43 -17.82
CA THR A 116 18.71 17.07 -17.02
C THR A 116 19.59 16.01 -17.69
N ALA A 117 19.08 15.25 -18.65
CA ALA A 117 19.79 14.12 -19.25
C ALA A 117 21.15 14.52 -19.87
N LEU A 118 21.19 15.61 -20.64
CA LEU A 118 22.41 16.09 -21.28
C LEU A 118 23.46 16.58 -20.28
N GLU A 119 23.03 17.29 -19.24
CA GLU A 119 23.91 17.77 -18.17
C GLU A 119 24.54 16.60 -17.41
N ALA A 120 23.75 15.57 -17.12
CA ALA A 120 24.21 14.35 -16.45
C ALA A 120 25.24 13.58 -17.28
N VAL A 121 25.04 13.50 -18.61
CA VAL A 121 26.01 12.89 -19.54
C VAL A 121 27.31 13.68 -19.56
N ASN A 122 27.22 15.01 -19.67
CA ASN A 122 28.39 15.89 -19.65
C ASN A 122 29.17 15.76 -18.33
N ARG A 123 28.47 15.66 -17.20
CA ARG A 123 29.12 15.42 -15.88
C ARG A 123 29.81 14.08 -15.82
N ALA A 124 29.21 13.02 -16.38
CA ALA A 124 29.83 11.70 -16.45
C ALA A 124 31.12 11.74 -17.28
N CYS A 125 31.10 12.41 -18.43
CA CYS A 125 32.27 12.61 -19.28
C CYS A 125 33.38 13.39 -18.52
N GLN A 126 33.02 14.49 -17.87
CA GLN A 126 33.96 15.28 -17.06
C GLN A 126 34.64 14.42 -15.99
N LEU A 127 33.87 13.60 -15.27
CA LEU A 127 34.42 12.72 -14.24
C LEU A 127 35.38 11.65 -14.81
N MET A 128 35.10 11.14 -16.01
CA MET A 128 36.01 10.20 -16.68
C MET A 128 37.38 10.83 -16.92
N GLU A 129 37.42 12.06 -17.38
CA GLU A 129 38.68 12.80 -17.62
C GLU A 129 39.38 13.17 -16.30
N GLU A 130 38.63 13.72 -15.32
CA GLU A 130 39.19 14.12 -14.00
C GLU A 130 39.81 12.94 -13.26
N LEU A 131 39.22 11.75 -13.37
CA LEU A 131 39.73 10.52 -12.75
C LEU A 131 40.83 9.83 -13.58
N GLY A 132 41.13 10.35 -14.77
CA GLY A 132 42.10 9.71 -15.69
C GLY A 132 41.65 8.33 -16.18
N ALA A 133 40.34 8.06 -16.18
CA ALA A 133 39.79 6.79 -16.61
C ALA A 133 39.58 6.66 -18.14
N GLY A 134 39.60 7.79 -18.85
CA GLY A 134 39.48 7.83 -20.32
C GLY A 134 39.49 9.26 -20.85
N GLU A 135 39.46 9.39 -22.15
CA GLU A 135 39.35 10.66 -22.86
C GLU A 135 38.00 10.72 -23.61
N VAL A 136 37.36 11.88 -23.61
CA VAL A 136 36.11 12.10 -24.35
C VAL A 136 36.43 12.30 -25.83
N ILE A 137 36.03 11.33 -26.67
CA ILE A 137 36.33 11.35 -28.10
C ILE A 137 35.35 12.17 -28.94
N GLY A 138 34.43 12.87 -28.30
CA GLY A 138 33.52 13.80 -28.94
C GLY A 138 32.30 13.16 -29.59
N GLY A 139 31.35 14.02 -29.90
CA GLY A 139 30.08 13.64 -30.51
C GLY A 139 29.00 13.33 -29.48
N VAL A 140 27.98 14.17 -29.42
CA VAL A 140 26.75 13.93 -28.66
C VAL A 140 25.62 13.70 -29.65
N VAL A 141 24.87 12.62 -29.47
CA VAL A 141 23.59 12.42 -30.16
C VAL A 141 22.49 12.70 -29.18
N ASP A 142 21.82 13.82 -29.35
CA ASP A 142 20.67 14.21 -28.53
C ASP A 142 19.40 14.15 -29.38
N VAL A 143 18.44 13.33 -28.94
CA VAL A 143 17.14 13.18 -29.59
C VAL A 143 16.07 13.43 -28.55
N CYS A 144 15.56 14.64 -28.53
CA CYS A 144 14.48 15.05 -27.63
C CYS A 144 13.20 15.36 -28.43
N TYR A 145 12.13 14.60 -28.18
CA TYR A 145 10.84 14.81 -28.84
C TYR A 145 9.94 15.82 -28.10
N GLU A 146 10.18 16.01 -26.81
CA GLU A 146 9.35 16.87 -25.97
C GLU A 146 10.27 17.66 -25.03
N HIS A 147 10.58 18.90 -25.41
CA HIS A 147 11.22 19.85 -24.51
C HIS A 147 10.20 20.36 -23.51
N LYS A 148 10.53 20.26 -22.24
CA LYS A 148 9.72 20.85 -21.18
C LYS A 148 10.20 22.28 -20.90
N GLU A 149 9.24 23.17 -20.82
CA GLU A 149 9.48 24.55 -20.41
C GLU A 149 8.98 24.75 -18.96
N PRO A 150 9.60 25.65 -18.19
CA PRO A 150 9.07 26.05 -16.90
C PRO A 150 7.62 26.54 -17.04
N TRP A 151 6.78 26.19 -16.07
CA TRP A 151 5.38 26.62 -16.10
C TRP A 151 5.06 27.57 -14.95
N LYS A 152 3.89 28.19 -15.00
CA LYS A 152 3.47 29.16 -14.01
C LYS A 152 2.35 28.60 -13.14
N VAL A 153 2.47 28.81 -11.83
CA VAL A 153 1.42 28.52 -10.85
C VAL A 153 0.98 29.82 -10.20
N PRO A 154 -0.33 30.11 -10.09
CA PRO A 154 -0.82 31.31 -9.46
C PRO A 154 -0.33 31.46 -8.02
N PHE A 155 0.23 32.60 -7.66
CA PHE A 155 0.65 32.92 -6.30
C PHE A 155 -0.47 33.71 -5.61
N GLU A 156 -1.16 33.04 -4.70
CA GLU A 156 -2.35 33.54 -4.01
C GLU A 156 -2.13 33.50 -2.48
N PRO A 157 -1.41 34.47 -1.90
CA PRO A 157 -1.03 34.48 -0.49
C PRO A 157 -2.20 34.29 0.48
N ASP A 158 -3.35 34.92 0.20
CA ASP A 158 -4.54 34.79 1.07
C ASP A 158 -5.07 33.35 1.08
N LYS A 159 -5.04 32.65 -0.08
CA LYS A 159 -5.44 31.23 -0.14
C LYS A 159 -4.44 30.33 0.55
N ILE A 160 -3.14 30.62 0.41
CA ILE A 160 -2.07 29.90 1.09
C ILE A 160 -2.27 30.01 2.60
N ASN A 161 -2.46 31.23 3.11
CA ASN A 161 -2.73 31.47 4.54
C ASN A 161 -3.99 30.76 5.00
N ALA A 162 -5.08 30.82 4.24
CA ALA A 162 -6.33 30.15 4.58
C ALA A 162 -6.16 28.61 4.61
N LEU A 163 -5.35 28.04 3.73
CA LEU A 163 -5.09 26.60 3.69
C LEU A 163 -4.23 26.13 4.87
N ILE A 164 -3.18 26.91 5.21
CA ILE A 164 -2.25 26.55 6.29
C ILE A 164 -2.88 26.90 7.67
N GLY A 165 -3.76 27.90 7.73
CA GLY A 165 -4.42 28.35 8.97
C GLY A 165 -3.57 29.31 9.82
N ILE A 166 -2.68 30.07 9.16
CA ILE A 166 -1.81 31.09 9.78
C ILE A 166 -1.77 32.33 8.90
N ASP A 167 -1.10 33.38 9.37
CA ASP A 167 -0.95 34.66 8.65
C ASP A 167 0.54 34.92 8.44
N ILE A 168 1.02 34.62 7.23
CA ILE A 168 2.38 34.85 6.77
C ILE A 168 2.32 35.93 5.69
N SER A 169 3.25 36.88 5.69
CA SER A 169 3.33 37.88 4.64
C SER A 169 3.73 37.30 3.28
N ALA A 170 3.23 37.88 2.19
CA ALA A 170 3.60 37.46 0.85
C ALA A 170 5.12 37.51 0.61
N GLU A 171 5.81 38.51 1.17
CA GLU A 171 7.26 38.64 1.05
C GLU A 171 8.01 37.50 1.75
N GLU A 172 7.55 37.07 2.94
CA GLU A 172 8.12 35.95 3.66
C GLU A 172 7.87 34.62 2.91
N MET A 173 6.65 34.43 2.35
CA MET A 173 6.35 33.27 1.51
C MET A 173 7.29 33.18 0.31
N LEU A 174 7.50 34.29 -0.40
CA LEU A 174 8.44 34.31 -1.52
C LEU A 174 9.87 33.98 -1.09
N GLY A 175 10.31 34.47 0.08
CA GLY A 175 11.61 34.12 0.63
C GLY A 175 11.76 32.63 0.96
N TYR A 176 10.68 31.92 1.30
CA TYR A 176 10.70 30.46 1.46
C TYR A 176 10.76 29.76 0.11
N LEU A 177 9.95 30.18 -0.86
CA LEU A 177 9.87 29.56 -2.18
C LEU A 177 11.18 29.71 -2.97
N GLU A 178 11.87 30.87 -2.88
CA GLU A 178 13.16 31.11 -3.53
C GLU A 178 14.26 30.13 -3.07
N ARG A 179 14.19 29.61 -1.84
CA ARG A 179 15.16 28.61 -1.34
C ARG A 179 15.09 27.28 -2.07
N VAL A 180 14.00 27.03 -2.78
CA VAL A 180 13.76 25.81 -3.58
C VAL A 180 13.57 26.12 -5.06
N GLU A 181 14.15 27.23 -5.50
CA GLU A 181 14.17 27.68 -6.90
C GLU A 181 12.79 27.96 -7.50
N LEU A 182 11.82 28.27 -6.67
CA LEU A 182 10.49 28.71 -7.06
C LEU A 182 10.44 30.24 -7.04
N TYR A 183 10.70 30.86 -8.18
CA TYR A 183 10.83 32.31 -8.29
C TYR A 183 9.54 32.97 -8.78
N PRO A 184 9.19 34.16 -8.28
CA PRO A 184 8.05 34.92 -8.81
C PRO A 184 8.34 35.42 -10.23
N ASP A 185 7.29 35.58 -11.04
CA ASP A 185 7.38 36.30 -12.29
C ASP A 185 7.47 37.85 -12.04
N GLU A 186 7.65 38.62 -13.09
CA GLU A 186 7.83 40.08 -13.00
C GLU A 186 6.65 40.78 -12.29
N THR A 187 5.44 40.23 -12.42
CA THR A 187 4.23 40.79 -11.81
C THR A 187 4.02 40.32 -10.36
N LYS A 188 4.73 39.31 -9.94
CA LYS A 188 4.54 38.57 -8.67
C LYS A 188 3.14 37.96 -8.50
N GLU A 189 2.42 37.79 -9.58
CA GLU A 189 1.11 37.10 -9.58
C GLU A 189 1.24 35.57 -9.75
N ASN A 190 2.40 35.14 -10.27
CA ASN A 190 2.67 33.73 -10.48
C ASN A 190 4.05 33.36 -9.97
N ILE A 191 4.20 32.07 -9.61
CA ILE A 191 5.50 31.44 -9.38
C ILE A 191 5.90 30.67 -10.64
N ILE A 192 7.11 30.89 -11.09
CA ILE A 192 7.74 30.12 -12.18
C ILE A 192 8.29 28.83 -11.58
N VAL A 193 7.78 27.70 -12.04
CA VAL A 193 8.17 26.37 -11.55
C VAL A 193 9.18 25.77 -12.52
N PRO A 194 10.41 25.45 -12.08
CA PRO A 194 11.41 24.82 -12.93
C PRO A 194 11.00 23.39 -13.29
N THR A 195 11.48 22.89 -14.40
CA THR A 195 11.05 21.63 -15.01
C THR A 195 11.34 20.40 -14.16
N PHE A 196 12.33 20.47 -13.28
CA PHE A 196 12.65 19.38 -12.34
C PHE A 196 11.66 19.25 -11.16
N ARG A 197 10.86 20.32 -10.87
CA ARG A 197 9.82 20.31 -9.82
C ARG A 197 8.49 19.82 -10.38
N GLN A 198 8.46 18.55 -10.78
CA GLN A 198 7.27 17.92 -11.37
C GLN A 198 6.13 17.64 -10.36
N ASP A 199 6.29 18.08 -9.14
CA ASP A 199 5.35 17.97 -8.03
C ASP A 199 4.51 19.25 -7.82
N VAL A 200 4.95 20.40 -8.35
CA VAL A 200 4.32 21.70 -8.09
C VAL A 200 3.43 22.12 -9.26
N HIS A 201 2.12 22.00 -9.12
CA HIS A 201 1.15 22.30 -10.18
C HIS A 201 0.03 23.26 -9.77
N CYS A 202 -0.16 23.50 -8.49
CA CYS A 202 -1.26 24.34 -7.99
C CYS A 202 -0.86 25.11 -6.72
N THR A 203 -1.72 26.05 -6.32
CA THR A 203 -1.52 26.87 -5.11
C THR A 203 -1.36 26.02 -3.84
N ALA A 204 -1.97 24.82 -3.77
CA ALA A 204 -1.83 23.93 -2.63
C ALA A 204 -0.40 23.38 -2.51
N ASP A 205 0.27 23.11 -3.62
CA ASP A 205 1.66 22.64 -3.62
C ASP A 205 2.61 23.77 -3.17
N LEU A 206 2.32 25.03 -3.56
CA LEU A 206 3.03 26.19 -3.02
C LEU A 206 2.81 26.37 -1.51
N ALA A 207 1.59 26.11 -1.04
CA ALA A 207 1.28 26.16 0.39
C ALA A 207 2.04 25.08 1.18
N GLU A 208 2.23 23.90 0.61
CA GLU A 208 3.06 22.84 1.20
C GLU A 208 4.51 23.31 1.39
N GLU A 209 5.12 23.91 0.36
CA GLU A 209 6.48 24.44 0.47
C GLU A 209 6.58 25.54 1.54
N VAL A 210 5.64 26.47 1.55
CA VAL A 210 5.61 27.54 2.56
C VAL A 210 5.48 26.96 3.96
N ALA A 211 4.54 26.02 4.18
CA ALA A 211 4.31 25.39 5.47
C ALA A 211 5.53 24.62 5.95
N ARG A 212 6.21 23.91 5.04
CA ARG A 212 7.42 23.13 5.34
C ARG A 212 8.56 24.01 5.84
N PHE A 213 8.79 25.16 5.18
CA PHE A 213 9.84 26.10 5.59
C PHE A 213 9.46 26.95 6.80
N TYR A 214 8.18 27.28 6.96
CA TYR A 214 7.69 27.92 8.16
C TYR A 214 7.88 27.05 9.41
N GLY A 215 7.59 25.77 9.26
CA GLY A 215 7.72 24.73 10.28
C GLY A 215 6.34 24.27 10.77
N TYR A 216 6.03 22.99 10.53
CA TYR A 216 4.76 22.38 10.95
C TYR A 216 4.51 22.44 12.45
N ASP A 217 5.56 22.43 13.26
CA ASP A 217 5.51 22.56 14.71
C ASP A 217 4.99 23.91 15.19
N LYS A 218 5.08 24.95 14.35
CA LYS A 218 4.60 26.30 14.66
C LYS A 218 3.14 26.52 14.27
N ILE A 219 2.56 25.60 13.49
CA ILE A 219 1.16 25.73 13.06
C ILE A 219 0.25 25.29 14.21
N PRO A 220 -0.65 26.18 14.72
CA PRO A 220 -1.47 25.85 15.86
C PRO A 220 -2.53 24.79 15.51
N SER A 221 -2.76 23.86 16.44
CA SER A 221 -3.87 22.94 16.32
C SER A 221 -5.19 23.66 16.54
N THR A 222 -6.12 23.50 15.64
CA THR A 222 -7.47 24.07 15.73
C THR A 222 -8.51 22.98 15.85
N ILE A 223 -9.60 23.27 16.56
CA ILE A 223 -10.77 22.39 16.64
C ILE A 223 -11.75 22.85 15.56
N PRO A 224 -12.13 21.98 14.60
CA PRO A 224 -13.13 22.35 13.60
C PRO A 224 -14.47 22.66 14.30
N SER A 225 -15.09 23.75 13.92
CA SER A 225 -16.45 24.09 14.36
C SER A 225 -17.47 23.62 13.34
N SER A 226 -18.58 23.07 13.82
CA SER A 226 -19.68 22.62 12.98
C SER A 226 -21.02 22.90 13.67
N GLU A 227 -22.01 23.30 12.90
CA GLU A 227 -23.39 23.40 13.37
C GLU A 227 -24.06 22.03 13.51
N LEU A 228 -23.45 20.98 12.95
CA LEU A 228 -23.97 19.63 13.03
C LEU A 228 -23.57 18.94 14.32
N THR A 229 -24.56 18.46 15.06
CA THR A 229 -24.31 17.59 16.21
C THR A 229 -23.95 16.19 15.75
N GLY A 230 -22.82 15.68 16.21
CA GLY A 230 -22.42 14.29 15.94
C GLY A 230 -23.44 13.30 16.50
N PHE A 231 -23.69 12.19 15.80
CA PHE A 231 -24.51 11.10 16.27
C PHE A 231 -23.91 9.75 15.90
N LEU A 232 -24.23 8.73 16.69
CA LEU A 232 -23.88 7.35 16.37
C LEU A 232 -25.03 6.72 15.55
N PRO A 233 -24.75 6.13 14.38
CA PRO A 233 -25.72 5.30 13.67
C PRO A 233 -26.25 4.16 14.55
N PHE A 234 -27.44 3.68 14.26
CA PHE A 234 -28.11 2.65 15.09
C PHE A 234 -27.26 1.41 15.31
N CYS A 235 -26.61 0.89 14.26
CA CYS A 235 -25.73 -0.26 14.36
C CYS A 235 -24.58 -0.01 15.36
N ARG A 236 -23.96 1.17 15.33
CA ARG A 236 -22.91 1.55 16.27
C ARG A 236 -23.38 1.69 17.71
N LYS A 237 -24.65 2.11 17.91
CA LYS A 237 -25.25 2.12 19.25
C LYS A 237 -25.40 0.69 19.80
N ILE A 238 -25.82 -0.26 18.97
CA ILE A 238 -25.94 -1.67 19.38
C ILE A 238 -24.55 -2.26 19.68
N GLU A 239 -23.58 -2.02 18.83
CA GLU A 239 -22.19 -2.45 19.07
C GLU A 239 -21.65 -1.89 20.40
N LYS A 240 -21.91 -0.59 20.67
CA LYS A 240 -21.51 0.05 21.93
C LYS A 240 -22.19 -0.61 23.15
N VAL A 241 -23.49 -0.90 23.05
CA VAL A 241 -24.19 -1.61 24.12
C VAL A 241 -23.60 -3.01 24.34
N ALA A 242 -23.23 -3.73 23.26
CA ALA A 242 -22.60 -5.04 23.38
C ALA A 242 -21.24 -4.97 24.09
N GLN A 243 -20.43 -3.95 23.79
CA GLN A 243 -19.17 -3.69 24.48
C GLN A 243 -19.40 -3.39 25.96
N ASP A 244 -20.27 -2.41 26.26
CA ASP A 244 -20.54 -1.98 27.63
C ASP A 244 -21.05 -3.15 28.50
N VAL A 245 -21.93 -3.97 27.97
CA VAL A 245 -22.44 -5.15 28.70
C VAL A 245 -21.33 -6.19 28.93
N ALA A 246 -20.53 -6.48 27.91
CA ALA A 246 -19.43 -7.44 28.06
C ALA A 246 -18.42 -6.95 29.13
N GLU A 247 -18.00 -5.69 29.06
CA GLU A 247 -17.08 -5.08 30.03
C GLU A 247 -17.68 -5.07 31.46
N TYR A 248 -18.96 -4.72 31.58
CA TYR A 248 -19.66 -4.71 32.85
C TYR A 248 -19.76 -6.12 33.48
N CYS A 249 -19.87 -7.16 32.64
CA CYS A 249 -19.84 -8.55 33.07
C CYS A 249 -18.42 -9.10 33.29
N GLY A 250 -17.40 -8.24 33.24
CA GLY A 250 -16.00 -8.59 33.55
C GLY A 250 -15.22 -9.17 32.37
N PHE A 251 -15.67 -8.99 31.15
CA PHE A 251 -14.93 -9.41 29.95
C PHE A 251 -13.98 -8.31 29.49
N SER A 252 -12.80 -8.71 29.03
CA SER A 252 -11.83 -7.85 28.34
C SER A 252 -11.96 -7.98 26.82
N GLN A 253 -11.80 -6.89 26.10
CA GLN A 253 -11.84 -6.90 24.65
C GLN A 253 -10.64 -7.66 24.07
N ALA A 254 -10.91 -8.55 23.13
CA ALA A 254 -9.91 -9.16 22.27
C ALA A 254 -10.07 -8.59 20.85
N MET A 255 -8.95 -8.50 20.13
CA MET A 255 -8.91 -8.11 18.72
C MET A 255 -8.03 -9.12 17.98
N THR A 256 -8.67 -9.95 17.18
CA THR A 256 -7.98 -10.98 16.41
C THR A 256 -7.93 -10.63 14.93
N TYR A 257 -6.98 -11.23 14.20
CA TYR A 257 -6.87 -11.00 12.76
C TYR A 257 -8.13 -11.43 12.01
N SER A 258 -8.44 -10.71 10.94
CA SER A 258 -9.49 -11.10 9.98
C SER A 258 -9.02 -12.18 9.00
N PHE A 259 -7.73 -12.51 9.01
CA PHE A 259 -7.10 -13.51 8.17
C PHE A 259 -6.81 -14.77 8.97
N GLU A 260 -7.05 -15.93 8.37
CA GLU A 260 -6.87 -17.22 9.03
C GLU A 260 -6.26 -18.25 8.07
N SER A 261 -5.83 -19.37 8.64
CA SER A 261 -5.45 -20.56 7.89
C SER A 261 -6.68 -21.40 7.55
N PRO A 262 -6.77 -22.01 6.36
CA PRO A 262 -7.81 -22.99 6.06
C PRO A 262 -7.89 -24.16 7.06
N LYS A 263 -6.81 -24.45 7.79
CA LYS A 263 -6.74 -25.48 8.81
C LYS A 263 -7.65 -25.23 10.01
N VAL A 264 -8.17 -24.01 10.17
CA VAL A 264 -9.08 -23.66 11.29
C VAL A 264 -10.37 -24.48 11.25
N PHE A 265 -10.87 -24.80 10.06
CA PHE A 265 -12.09 -25.57 9.90
C PHE A 265 -11.96 -27.00 10.45
N ASP A 266 -10.80 -27.62 10.23
CA ASP A 266 -10.51 -28.97 10.77
C ASP A 266 -10.27 -28.91 12.30
N LYS A 267 -9.60 -27.87 12.79
CA LYS A 267 -9.44 -27.63 14.24
C LYS A 267 -10.79 -27.51 14.94
N LEU A 268 -11.75 -26.83 14.32
CA LEU A 268 -13.12 -26.66 14.80
C LEU A 268 -14.02 -27.86 14.49
N ARG A 269 -13.51 -28.91 13.85
CA ARG A 269 -14.25 -30.11 13.47
C ARG A 269 -15.51 -29.82 12.68
N LEU A 270 -15.47 -28.81 11.81
CA LEU A 270 -16.59 -28.54 10.89
C LEU A 270 -16.69 -29.67 9.88
N ASP A 271 -17.91 -30.05 9.54
CA ASP A 271 -18.16 -31.06 8.51
C ASP A 271 -17.55 -30.63 7.17
N ALA A 272 -17.21 -31.60 6.30
CA ALA A 272 -16.50 -31.32 5.05
C ALA A 272 -17.32 -30.43 4.09
N ASP A 273 -18.63 -30.48 4.17
CA ASP A 273 -19.60 -29.74 3.38
C ASP A 273 -20.17 -28.51 4.11
N ASP A 274 -19.65 -28.17 5.29
CA ASP A 274 -20.12 -26.99 6.03
C ASP A 274 -19.89 -25.72 5.20
N PRO A 275 -20.93 -24.91 4.98
CA PRO A 275 -20.83 -23.66 4.20
C PRO A 275 -19.77 -22.69 4.71
N LEU A 276 -19.43 -22.71 6.00
CA LEU A 276 -18.39 -21.87 6.58
C LEU A 276 -16.98 -22.18 6.06
N ARG A 277 -16.78 -23.37 5.45
CA ARG A 277 -15.52 -23.72 4.77
C ARG A 277 -15.33 -22.96 3.45
N GLN A 278 -16.40 -22.37 2.91
CA GLN A 278 -16.32 -21.52 1.73
C GLN A 278 -15.83 -20.13 2.13
N ALA A 279 -14.51 -19.95 2.14
CA ALA A 279 -13.88 -18.70 2.53
C ALA A 279 -13.25 -17.96 1.34
N VAL A 280 -13.26 -16.64 1.41
CA VAL A 280 -12.57 -15.78 0.46
C VAL A 280 -11.08 -15.99 0.58
N LYS A 281 -10.40 -16.35 -0.52
CA LYS A 281 -8.94 -16.52 -0.55
C LYS A 281 -8.25 -15.20 -0.83
N ILE A 282 -7.17 -14.92 -0.10
CA ILE A 282 -6.32 -13.77 -0.30
C ILE A 282 -5.38 -14.04 -1.47
N ARG A 283 -5.28 -13.11 -2.41
CA ARG A 283 -4.49 -13.28 -3.63
C ARG A 283 -2.98 -13.34 -3.36
N ASN A 284 -2.50 -12.55 -2.40
CA ASN A 284 -1.09 -12.44 -2.03
C ASN A 284 -0.94 -12.51 -0.50
N PRO A 285 -1.20 -13.69 0.13
CA PRO A 285 -1.18 -13.82 1.58
C PRO A 285 0.25 -13.72 2.13
N LEU A 286 0.36 -13.31 3.41
CA LEU A 286 1.64 -13.32 4.15
C LEU A 286 2.15 -14.73 4.47
N GLY A 287 1.39 -15.74 4.13
CA GLY A 287 1.66 -17.16 4.36
C GLY A 287 0.37 -17.95 4.45
N GLU A 288 0.46 -19.28 4.55
CA GLU A 288 -0.72 -20.16 4.64
C GLU A 288 -1.63 -19.81 5.83
N ASP A 289 -1.03 -19.41 6.95
CA ASP A 289 -1.75 -19.08 8.18
C ASP A 289 -2.61 -17.80 8.08
N PHE A 290 -2.45 -17.03 7.00
CA PHE A 290 -3.18 -15.78 6.71
C PHE A 290 -3.77 -15.77 5.30
N SER A 291 -4.17 -16.94 4.80
CA SER A 291 -4.52 -17.11 3.37
C SER A 291 -6.00 -17.00 3.05
N ILE A 292 -6.86 -16.99 4.05
CA ILE A 292 -8.31 -16.82 3.88
C ILE A 292 -8.86 -15.73 4.81
N MET A 293 -10.01 -15.16 4.41
CA MET A 293 -10.79 -14.31 5.31
C MET A 293 -11.62 -15.17 6.27
N LYS A 294 -11.71 -14.77 7.55
CA LYS A 294 -12.48 -15.53 8.55
C LYS A 294 -13.98 -15.54 8.23
N THR A 295 -14.59 -16.70 8.31
CA THR A 295 -16.04 -16.90 8.16
C THR A 295 -16.77 -17.04 9.50
N LEU A 296 -16.01 -17.22 10.59
CA LEU A 296 -16.52 -17.21 11.97
C LEU A 296 -15.43 -16.72 12.92
N PRO A 297 -15.76 -16.03 14.01
CA PRO A 297 -14.78 -15.44 14.92
C PRO A 297 -14.25 -16.42 15.98
N LEU A 298 -14.82 -17.61 16.07
CA LEU A 298 -14.57 -18.55 17.15
C LEU A 298 -13.12 -19.00 17.25
N ASN A 299 -12.42 -19.21 16.11
CA ASN A 299 -11.02 -19.64 16.13
C ASN A 299 -10.10 -18.61 16.78
N GLY A 300 -10.28 -17.32 16.44
CA GLY A 300 -9.52 -16.23 17.06
C GLY A 300 -9.73 -16.16 18.57
N MET A 301 -10.98 -16.30 19.00
CA MET A 301 -11.34 -16.34 20.42
C MET A 301 -10.70 -17.53 21.14
N LEU A 302 -10.83 -18.74 20.60
CA LEU A 302 -10.23 -19.95 21.19
C LEU A 302 -8.70 -19.88 21.25
N SER A 303 -8.07 -19.33 20.22
CA SER A 303 -6.61 -19.12 20.20
C SER A 303 -6.15 -18.11 21.25
N SER A 304 -6.95 -17.06 21.50
CA SER A 304 -6.69 -16.08 22.54
C SER A 304 -6.83 -16.71 23.94
N LEU A 305 -7.87 -17.50 24.16
CA LEU A 305 -8.06 -18.25 25.41
C LEU A 305 -6.94 -19.27 25.62
N GLU A 306 -6.57 -20.05 24.59
CA GLU A 306 -5.46 -21.00 24.64
C GLU A 306 -4.15 -20.33 25.04
N THR A 307 -3.85 -19.16 24.43
CA THR A 307 -2.65 -18.37 24.75
C THR A 307 -2.60 -17.98 26.23
N ASN A 308 -3.72 -17.50 26.75
CA ASN A 308 -3.84 -17.15 28.16
C ASN A 308 -3.71 -18.39 29.08
N TYR A 309 -4.33 -19.49 28.71
CA TYR A 309 -4.24 -20.75 29.44
C TYR A 309 -2.79 -21.28 29.52
N ARG A 310 -2.08 -21.26 28.40
CA ARG A 310 -0.65 -21.63 28.34
C ARG A 310 0.23 -20.72 29.20
N ARG A 311 -0.16 -19.45 29.36
CA ARG A 311 0.48 -18.49 30.27
C ARG A 311 0.07 -18.66 31.73
N ARG A 312 -0.74 -19.67 32.03
CA ARG A 312 -1.23 -20.03 33.38
C ARG A 312 -2.11 -18.95 34.04
N ASN A 313 -2.77 -18.11 33.25
CA ASN A 313 -3.84 -17.26 33.76
C ASN A 313 -4.99 -18.16 34.22
N LYS A 314 -5.50 -17.99 35.44
CA LYS A 314 -6.46 -18.92 36.06
C LYS A 314 -7.90 -18.69 35.63
N ASP A 315 -8.26 -17.42 35.44
CA ASP A 315 -9.60 -16.98 35.10
C ASP A 315 -9.52 -15.93 33.98
N VAL A 316 -10.18 -16.18 32.87
CA VAL A 316 -10.11 -15.34 31.67
C VAL A 316 -11.48 -15.25 31.05
N ARG A 317 -11.89 -14.00 30.77
CA ARG A 317 -13.13 -13.64 30.08
C ARG A 317 -12.81 -12.66 28.96
N LEU A 318 -13.06 -13.06 27.74
CA LEU A 318 -12.76 -12.26 26.54
C LEU A 318 -14.02 -12.09 25.69
N TYR A 319 -14.16 -10.91 25.09
CA TYR A 319 -15.15 -10.66 24.06
C TYR A 319 -14.52 -10.05 22.82
N GLU A 320 -15.12 -10.28 21.68
CA GLU A 320 -14.72 -9.66 20.40
C GLU A 320 -15.98 -9.29 19.60
N LEU A 321 -16.01 -8.08 19.06
CA LEU A 321 -16.90 -7.69 17.97
C LEU A 321 -16.12 -7.84 16.68
N ALA A 322 -16.23 -8.99 16.06
CA ALA A 322 -15.45 -9.37 14.89
C ALA A 322 -16.28 -9.28 13.61
N LYS A 323 -15.68 -8.76 12.56
CA LYS A 323 -16.27 -8.83 11.22
C LYS A 323 -15.94 -10.19 10.59
N VAL A 324 -16.96 -10.87 10.06
CA VAL A 324 -16.83 -12.10 9.27
C VAL A 324 -17.16 -11.82 7.81
N TYR A 325 -16.66 -12.66 6.91
CA TYR A 325 -16.72 -12.44 5.46
C TYR A 325 -17.31 -13.68 4.78
N LEU A 326 -18.60 -13.61 4.48
CA LEU A 326 -19.35 -14.74 3.92
C LEU A 326 -19.53 -14.56 2.41
N PRO A 327 -18.83 -15.31 1.56
CA PRO A 327 -18.98 -15.19 0.12
C PRO A 327 -20.35 -15.72 -0.32
N LYS A 328 -21.01 -15.02 -1.23
CA LYS A 328 -22.26 -15.49 -1.87
C LYS A 328 -21.97 -16.50 -2.98
N SER A 329 -20.81 -16.38 -3.61
CA SER A 329 -20.31 -17.30 -4.64
C SER A 329 -18.78 -17.32 -4.63
N LEU A 330 -18.18 -18.43 -5.06
CA LEU A 330 -16.75 -18.54 -5.31
C LEU A 330 -16.52 -19.08 -6.74
N PRO A 331 -15.67 -18.45 -7.57
CA PRO A 331 -14.95 -17.21 -7.32
C PRO A 331 -15.89 -16.02 -7.08
N LEU A 332 -15.41 -15.01 -6.35
CA LEU A 332 -16.22 -13.81 -6.06
C LEU A 332 -16.63 -13.08 -7.34
N THR A 333 -17.92 -12.82 -7.48
CA THR A 333 -18.50 -11.96 -8.53
C THR A 333 -19.01 -10.64 -7.95
N GLU A 334 -19.20 -10.58 -6.64
CA GLU A 334 -19.58 -9.40 -5.86
C GLU A 334 -18.89 -9.45 -4.48
N LEU A 335 -18.98 -8.37 -3.73
CA LEU A 335 -18.41 -8.31 -2.37
C LEU A 335 -19.08 -9.36 -1.46
N ALA A 336 -18.29 -9.95 -0.58
CA ALA A 336 -18.80 -10.86 0.45
C ALA A 336 -19.79 -10.13 1.37
N ASP A 337 -20.69 -10.88 1.98
CA ASP A 337 -21.53 -10.36 3.06
C ASP A 337 -20.66 -10.17 4.30
N GLU A 338 -20.51 -8.93 4.73
CA GLU A 338 -19.70 -8.53 5.88
C GLU A 338 -20.59 -8.26 7.08
N ARG A 339 -20.50 -9.12 8.09
CA ARG A 339 -21.29 -9.00 9.32
C ARG A 339 -20.36 -8.80 10.52
N VAL A 340 -20.86 -8.05 11.49
CA VAL A 340 -20.24 -7.97 12.81
C VAL A 340 -20.89 -8.99 13.72
N GLU A 341 -20.11 -9.88 14.30
CA GLU A 341 -20.56 -10.89 15.25
C GLU A 341 -19.94 -10.65 16.63
N LEU A 342 -20.76 -10.72 17.67
CA LEU A 342 -20.31 -10.71 19.05
C LEU A 342 -19.92 -12.13 19.44
N THR A 343 -18.68 -12.31 19.84
CA THR A 343 -18.17 -13.57 20.37
C THR A 343 -17.67 -13.36 21.79
N LEU A 344 -18.11 -14.24 22.68
CA LEU A 344 -17.70 -14.28 24.08
C LEU A 344 -17.02 -15.61 24.36
N GLY A 345 -15.93 -15.59 25.11
CA GLY A 345 -15.22 -16.79 25.51
C GLY A 345 -14.69 -16.65 26.93
N MET A 346 -14.79 -17.72 27.73
CA MET A 346 -14.28 -17.71 29.09
C MET A 346 -13.81 -19.09 29.51
N TYR A 347 -12.92 -19.11 30.49
CA TYR A 347 -12.59 -20.31 31.29
C TYR A 347 -12.21 -19.87 32.71
N GLY A 348 -12.20 -20.82 33.64
CA GLY A 348 -11.95 -20.59 35.05
C GLY A 348 -13.26 -20.60 35.85
N GLU A 349 -13.56 -19.51 36.55
CA GLU A 349 -14.81 -19.41 37.30
C GLU A 349 -15.99 -19.08 36.37
N GLY A 350 -16.99 -19.94 36.37
CA GLY A 350 -18.21 -19.81 35.60
C GLY A 350 -18.56 -21.07 34.81
N ASP A 351 -19.77 -21.09 34.31
CA ASP A 351 -20.37 -22.21 33.59
C ASP A 351 -21.27 -21.72 32.44
N PHE A 352 -21.99 -22.67 31.83
CA PHE A 352 -23.01 -22.38 30.80
C PHE A 352 -24.00 -21.28 31.23
N TYR A 353 -24.46 -21.31 32.49
CA TYR A 353 -25.45 -20.35 32.99
C TYR A 353 -24.85 -18.97 33.21
N THR A 354 -23.59 -18.87 33.56
CA THR A 354 -22.85 -17.60 33.61
C THR A 354 -22.83 -16.95 32.24
N MET A 355 -22.45 -17.69 31.19
CA MET A 355 -22.45 -17.16 29.82
C MET A 355 -23.86 -16.80 29.35
N LYS A 356 -24.84 -17.65 29.67
CA LYS A 356 -26.26 -17.36 29.35
C LYS A 356 -26.73 -16.06 30.02
N GLY A 357 -26.34 -15.79 31.28
CA GLY A 357 -26.66 -14.57 31.97
C GLY A 357 -26.12 -13.32 31.29
N VAL A 358 -24.88 -13.39 30.77
CA VAL A 358 -24.28 -12.28 29.99
C VAL A 358 -25.10 -12.01 28.71
N CYS A 359 -25.50 -13.06 28.00
CA CYS A 359 -26.38 -12.94 26.84
C CYS A 359 -27.73 -12.32 27.21
N GLU A 360 -28.33 -12.74 28.30
CA GLU A 360 -29.62 -12.22 28.78
C GLU A 360 -29.53 -10.73 29.14
N GLU A 361 -28.44 -10.31 29.78
CA GLU A 361 -28.18 -8.89 30.07
C GLU A 361 -28.06 -8.07 28.79
N PHE A 362 -27.32 -8.57 27.80
CA PHE A 362 -27.25 -7.92 26.49
C PHE A 362 -28.63 -7.76 25.85
N PHE A 363 -29.44 -8.82 25.80
CA PHE A 363 -30.78 -8.78 25.22
C PHE A 363 -31.72 -7.84 26.00
N GLU A 364 -31.55 -7.72 27.30
CA GLU A 364 -32.31 -6.75 28.09
C GLU A 364 -31.95 -5.32 27.71
N LYS A 365 -30.66 -4.99 27.64
CA LYS A 365 -30.17 -3.65 27.31
C LYS A 365 -30.53 -3.19 25.90
N VAL A 366 -30.60 -4.10 24.96
CA VAL A 366 -31.05 -3.78 23.59
C VAL A 366 -32.58 -3.89 23.42
N GLY A 367 -33.34 -4.19 24.48
CA GLY A 367 -34.80 -4.24 24.46
C GLY A 367 -35.38 -5.52 23.81
N MET A 368 -34.61 -6.57 23.65
CA MET A 368 -35.01 -7.80 22.96
C MET A 368 -35.51 -8.92 23.90
N LYS A 369 -35.29 -8.81 25.22
CA LYS A 369 -35.50 -9.89 26.22
C LYS A 369 -36.83 -10.62 26.09
N LYS A 370 -37.94 -9.93 25.85
CA LYS A 370 -39.29 -10.55 25.84
C LYS A 370 -39.51 -11.56 24.72
N LYS A 371 -38.69 -11.56 23.66
CA LYS A 371 -38.83 -12.41 22.50
C LYS A 371 -37.66 -13.39 22.32
N VAL A 372 -36.71 -13.37 23.24
CA VAL A 372 -35.57 -14.31 23.22
C VAL A 372 -36.02 -15.66 23.77
N SER A 373 -35.62 -16.73 23.10
CA SER A 373 -35.82 -18.10 23.53
C SER A 373 -34.58 -18.93 23.29
N TYR A 374 -34.43 -19.99 24.08
CA TYR A 374 -33.30 -20.92 23.99
C TYR A 374 -33.81 -22.32 23.68
N ALA A 375 -33.19 -22.98 22.70
CA ALA A 375 -33.45 -24.36 22.38
C ALA A 375 -32.21 -25.21 22.67
N PRO A 376 -32.32 -26.30 23.47
CA PRO A 376 -31.20 -27.17 23.74
C PRO A 376 -30.69 -27.83 22.44
N ASN A 377 -29.41 -28.23 22.44
CA ASN A 377 -28.72 -28.83 21.34
C ASN A 377 -28.54 -27.92 20.11
N SER A 378 -27.46 -27.15 20.09
CA SER A 378 -27.12 -26.30 18.94
C SER A 378 -26.64 -27.03 17.69
N GLY A 379 -26.37 -28.36 17.83
CA GLY A 379 -25.81 -29.18 16.75
C GLY A 379 -24.35 -28.91 16.43
N LYS A 380 -23.63 -28.20 17.30
CA LYS A 380 -22.23 -27.88 17.06
C LYS A 380 -21.31 -28.98 17.63
N ASN A 381 -20.57 -29.66 16.75
CA ASN A 381 -19.71 -30.80 17.10
C ASN A 381 -18.51 -30.44 18.02
N TYR A 382 -18.17 -29.16 18.10
CA TYR A 382 -17.10 -28.64 18.95
C TYR A 382 -17.58 -28.18 20.34
N LEU A 383 -18.89 -28.27 20.63
CA LEU A 383 -19.45 -27.97 21.94
C LEU A 383 -19.88 -29.26 22.65
N HIS A 384 -19.91 -29.20 23.98
CA HIS A 384 -20.35 -30.32 24.80
C HIS A 384 -21.82 -30.66 24.51
N PRO A 385 -22.17 -31.91 24.17
CA PRO A 385 -23.50 -32.28 23.65
C PRO A 385 -24.65 -31.98 24.60
N GLY A 386 -24.42 -32.04 25.91
CA GLY A 386 -25.44 -31.78 26.94
C GLY A 386 -25.44 -30.35 27.49
N ARG A 387 -24.48 -29.48 27.05
CA ARG A 387 -24.34 -28.11 27.57
C ARG A 387 -24.16 -27.12 26.43
N GLN A 388 -25.16 -27.12 25.54
CA GLN A 388 -25.21 -26.19 24.38
C GLN A 388 -26.66 -25.85 24.07
N ALA A 389 -26.87 -24.62 23.53
CA ALA A 389 -28.18 -24.14 23.10
C ALA A 389 -28.09 -23.18 21.93
N ASN A 390 -29.08 -23.24 21.06
CA ASN A 390 -29.36 -22.18 20.10
C ASN A 390 -30.10 -21.02 20.77
N VAL A 391 -29.83 -19.82 20.31
CA VAL A 391 -30.47 -18.58 20.78
C VAL A 391 -31.31 -18.03 19.66
N TYR A 392 -32.58 -17.82 19.92
CA TYR A 392 -33.55 -17.30 18.95
C TYR A 392 -34.13 -15.99 19.43
N TYR A 393 -34.46 -15.10 18.49
CA TYR A 393 -35.28 -13.91 18.70
C TYR A 393 -36.46 -13.93 17.75
N ASP A 394 -37.66 -13.91 18.29
CA ASP A 394 -38.89 -13.96 17.52
C ASP A 394 -38.92 -15.09 16.45
N GLY A 395 -38.40 -16.28 16.82
CA GLY A 395 -38.26 -17.47 15.98
C GLY A 395 -37.08 -17.47 15.01
N ARG A 396 -36.28 -16.40 14.94
CA ARG A 396 -35.08 -16.34 14.10
C ARG A 396 -33.85 -16.71 14.89
N LEU A 397 -33.00 -17.58 14.35
CA LEU A 397 -31.72 -17.94 14.96
C LEU A 397 -30.79 -16.71 14.97
N LEU A 398 -30.33 -16.35 16.16
CA LEU A 398 -29.35 -15.29 16.38
C LEU A 398 -27.93 -15.82 16.54
N GLY A 399 -27.78 -16.98 17.19
CA GLY A 399 -26.51 -17.54 17.52
C GLY A 399 -26.66 -18.79 18.39
N TYR A 400 -25.59 -19.15 19.04
CA TYR A 400 -25.53 -20.31 19.94
C TYR A 400 -24.55 -20.04 21.09
N LEU A 401 -24.70 -20.79 22.17
CA LEU A 401 -23.77 -20.81 23.31
C LEU A 401 -23.59 -22.25 23.80
N GLY A 402 -22.46 -22.51 24.45
CA GLY A 402 -22.17 -23.84 25.00
C GLY A 402 -20.74 -23.93 25.56
N GLU A 403 -20.45 -25.07 26.19
CA GLU A 403 -19.13 -25.40 26.69
C GLU A 403 -18.34 -26.26 25.71
#